data_7011fd6697399727700027613b5fc60c
#
_entry.id   7011fd6697399727700027613b5fc60c
#
_cell.length_a   1.000
_cell.length_b   1.000
_cell.length_c   1.000
_cell.angle_alpha   90.00
_cell.angle_beta   90.00
_cell.angle_gamma   90.00
#
_symmetry.space_group_name_H-M   'P 1'
#
loop_
_entity.id
_entity.type
_entity.pdbx_description
1 polymer ?
#
loop_
_entity_poly.entity_id
_entity_poly.type
_entity_poly.pdbx_seq_one_letter_code
_entity_poly.pdbx_strand_id
1 'polypeptide(L)'
;MSISTVIPFILYMENYIVSARKYRPSTFDTVVGQSALTDTLKNSIKSGHLAHAYLFCGPRGVGKTTCARIFAKTINCLNPGADGEACGECESCKAFNEQRSLNIHELDAASNNGIDEMKALIEQTRIPPQVGKYKVFIIDEVHMLSTAAFNAFLKTLEEPPHYVIFILATTEKHKLLPTILSRCQIYDFNRMNVQDIVNHLKGVAANEGIQAEDAALNVIAEKADGGMRDALSIFDQVAAFCNGNITYQQTIKNLNVLDYDYYFKLVDYFLGGDIPKVMTTFNDILNKGFEASHFVGGLNNHFRNLLMSRDTQTLPLIEASDEVRRKYGEQAQRCKPQFLYAAIRRCTDCDINYKVSQNRRLLVEITLIEIAQMATEEIPYSGRSPKAKIILKQIFKRAGQTTGNAPTGANNARQTVKPTAQPQSALVPSSVPQGVPNAAINQESASPIAAFTPKQNTQHTSRVQSFSIKEFQETQKKKKTKKELEEEAKEELDRSIQDRLNFLTKEFQLDELDDEIK
;
A
#
# COMPACT_ATOMS: atom_id res chain seq x y z
N MET A 1 -6.25 6.23 -65.90
CA MET A 1 -5.71 6.38 -64.51
C MET A 1 -5.73 5.03 -63.85
N SER A 2 -4.57 4.53 -63.59
CA SER A 2 -4.25 3.12 -63.32
C SER A 2 -4.62 2.75 -61.86
N ILE A 3 -5.32 1.63 -61.71
CA ILE A 3 -5.82 1.05 -60.42
C ILE A 3 -4.65 0.42 -59.57
N SER A 4 -3.40 0.61 -59.98
CA SER A 4 -2.23 -0.04 -59.40
C SER A 4 -1.59 0.67 -58.19
N THR A 5 -2.14 1.78 -57.68
CA THR A 5 -1.46 2.59 -56.63
C THR A 5 -2.14 2.57 -55.27
N VAL A 6 -3.20 1.76 -55.07
CA VAL A 6 -3.99 1.76 -53.83
C VAL A 6 -3.76 0.49 -52.95
N ILE A 7 -3.00 -0.48 -53.46
CA ILE A 7 -2.86 -1.79 -52.77
C ILE A 7 -1.73 -1.89 -51.71
N PRO A 8 -0.71 -1.01 -51.59
CA PRO A 8 0.31 -1.23 -50.52
C PRO A 8 -0.02 -0.68 -49.13
N PHE A 9 -1.20 -0.03 -48.92
CA PHE A 9 -1.50 0.60 -47.62
C PHE A 9 -2.27 -0.30 -46.62
N ILE A 10 -2.71 -1.49 -47.04
CA ILE A 10 -3.56 -2.37 -46.20
C ILE A 10 -2.73 -3.52 -45.52
N LEU A 11 -1.44 -3.65 -45.80
CA LEU A 11 -0.65 -4.83 -45.39
C LEU A 11 0.27 -4.61 -44.16
N TYR A 12 0.16 -3.51 -43.43
CA TYR A 12 0.90 -3.26 -42.20
C TYR A 12 0.01 -2.67 -41.10
N MET A 13 -1.08 -3.35 -40.78
CA MET A 13 -1.61 -3.25 -39.42
C MET A 13 -0.90 -4.33 -38.58
N GLU A 14 0.34 -4.09 -38.20
CA GLU A 14 0.93 -4.81 -37.07
C GLU A 14 -0.01 -4.53 -35.88
N ASN A 15 -0.63 -5.61 -35.37
CA ASN A 15 -1.45 -5.51 -34.18
C ASN A 15 -0.61 -4.88 -33.07
N TYR A 16 -0.94 -3.66 -32.65
CA TYR A 16 -0.27 -3.01 -31.53
C TYR A 16 -0.29 -3.92 -30.31
N ILE A 17 0.89 -4.34 -29.86
CA ILE A 17 1.07 -5.15 -28.66
C ILE A 17 1.49 -4.21 -27.53
N VAL A 18 0.67 -4.10 -26.49
CA VAL A 18 0.98 -3.28 -25.30
C VAL A 18 2.32 -3.66 -24.69
N SER A 19 3.11 -2.68 -24.25
CA SER A 19 4.48 -2.87 -23.75
C SER A 19 4.54 -3.86 -22.57
N ALA A 20 3.56 -3.86 -21.70
CA ALA A 20 3.45 -4.83 -20.61
C ALA A 20 3.40 -6.31 -21.06
N ARG A 21 3.02 -6.59 -22.32
CA ARG A 21 3.06 -7.91 -22.93
C ARG A 21 4.32 -8.10 -23.78
N LYS A 22 4.70 -7.11 -24.57
CA LYS A 22 5.86 -7.15 -25.50
C LYS A 22 7.18 -7.32 -24.72
N TYR A 23 7.34 -6.58 -23.62
CA TYR A 23 8.54 -6.59 -22.76
C TYR A 23 8.41 -7.51 -21.54
N ARG A 24 7.48 -8.49 -21.57
CA ARG A 24 7.38 -9.48 -20.51
C ARG A 24 8.65 -10.35 -20.50
N PRO A 25 9.37 -10.44 -19.35
CA PRO A 25 10.55 -11.28 -19.23
C PRO A 25 10.33 -12.72 -19.69
N SER A 26 11.26 -13.28 -20.44
CA SER A 26 11.24 -14.66 -20.94
C SER A 26 12.28 -15.57 -20.29
N THR A 27 13.24 -14.98 -19.55
CA THR A 27 14.32 -15.63 -18.80
C THR A 27 14.42 -15.01 -17.41
N PHE A 28 15.01 -15.72 -16.44
CA PHE A 28 15.21 -15.20 -15.09
C PHE A 28 16.14 -13.97 -15.07
N ASP A 29 17.16 -13.95 -15.93
CA ASP A 29 18.12 -12.83 -16.03
C ASP A 29 17.48 -11.53 -16.48
N THR A 30 16.36 -11.59 -17.20
CA THR A 30 15.61 -10.41 -17.65
C THR A 30 14.59 -9.93 -16.63
N VAL A 31 14.43 -10.63 -15.49
CA VAL A 31 13.52 -10.20 -14.41
C VAL A 31 14.19 -9.12 -13.58
N VAL A 32 13.61 -7.92 -13.60
CA VAL A 32 14.11 -6.75 -12.87
C VAL A 32 13.73 -6.81 -11.39
N GLY A 33 14.66 -6.41 -10.51
CA GLY A 33 14.38 -6.15 -9.09
C GLY A 33 14.13 -7.38 -8.20
N GLN A 34 14.32 -8.62 -8.72
CA GLN A 34 14.05 -9.87 -7.97
C GLN A 34 15.24 -10.84 -8.00
N SER A 35 16.49 -10.36 -8.09
CA SER A 35 17.69 -11.18 -8.30
C SER A 35 17.86 -12.30 -7.28
N ALA A 36 17.76 -12.02 -5.98
CA ALA A 36 17.90 -13.03 -4.93
C ALA A 36 16.89 -14.18 -5.05
N LEU A 37 15.66 -13.86 -5.47
CA LEU A 37 14.59 -14.83 -5.67
C LEU A 37 14.85 -15.67 -6.93
N THR A 38 15.22 -15.05 -8.05
CA THR A 38 15.52 -15.74 -9.31
C THR A 38 16.73 -16.65 -9.15
N ASP A 39 17.77 -16.24 -8.41
CA ASP A 39 18.94 -17.07 -8.11
C ASP A 39 18.55 -18.28 -7.26
N THR A 40 17.66 -18.12 -6.28
CA THR A 40 17.17 -19.24 -5.48
C THR A 40 16.40 -20.25 -6.32
N LEU A 41 15.55 -19.79 -7.25
CA LEU A 41 14.83 -20.66 -8.18
C LEU A 41 15.79 -21.38 -9.15
N LYS A 42 16.79 -20.67 -9.71
CA LYS A 42 17.83 -21.27 -10.55
C LYS A 42 18.61 -22.35 -9.81
N ASN A 43 18.99 -22.10 -8.57
CA ASN A 43 19.70 -23.07 -7.72
C ASN A 43 18.86 -24.31 -7.43
N SER A 44 17.55 -24.17 -7.19
CA SER A 44 16.62 -25.29 -7.01
C SER A 44 16.52 -26.14 -8.27
N ILE A 45 16.51 -25.52 -9.45
CA ILE A 45 16.52 -26.22 -10.75
C ILE A 45 17.83 -26.98 -10.97
N LYS A 46 18.97 -26.32 -10.74
CA LYS A 46 20.31 -26.93 -10.92
C LYS A 46 20.56 -28.10 -9.99
N SER A 47 20.12 -28.00 -8.74
CA SER A 47 20.25 -29.08 -7.75
C SER A 47 19.26 -30.22 -7.94
N GLY A 48 18.22 -30.03 -8.76
CA GLY A 48 17.15 -31.01 -8.95
C GLY A 48 16.22 -31.17 -7.73
N HIS A 49 16.36 -30.32 -6.72
CA HIS A 49 15.52 -30.33 -5.53
C HIS A 49 14.30 -29.41 -5.73
N LEU A 50 13.28 -29.95 -6.40
CA LEU A 50 12.04 -29.23 -6.65
C LEU A 50 10.97 -29.61 -5.64
N ALA A 51 10.31 -28.60 -5.06
CA ALA A 51 9.13 -28.80 -4.24
C ALA A 51 7.91 -29.12 -5.12
N HIS A 52 6.95 -29.81 -4.57
CA HIS A 52 5.69 -30.12 -5.27
C HIS A 52 4.74 -28.91 -5.34
N ALA A 53 4.91 -27.92 -4.47
CA ALA A 53 4.10 -26.71 -4.44
C ALA A 53 4.91 -25.47 -4.09
N TYR A 54 4.73 -24.44 -4.87
CA TYR A 54 5.32 -23.11 -4.71
C TYR A 54 4.24 -22.08 -4.48
N LEU A 55 4.51 -21.09 -3.62
CA LEU A 55 3.60 -19.97 -3.39
C LEU A 55 4.35 -18.66 -3.59
N PHE A 56 4.00 -17.91 -4.64
CA PHE A 56 4.56 -16.61 -4.99
C PHE A 56 3.66 -15.52 -4.43
N CYS A 57 4.13 -14.81 -3.42
CA CYS A 57 3.41 -13.74 -2.73
C CYS A 57 4.00 -12.38 -3.06
N GLY A 58 3.18 -11.34 -3.11
CA GLY A 58 3.66 -9.97 -3.27
C GLY A 58 2.72 -9.06 -4.04
N PRO A 59 3.00 -7.75 -4.13
CA PRO A 59 2.15 -6.78 -4.79
C PRO A 59 1.84 -7.12 -6.24
N ARG A 60 0.85 -6.43 -6.81
CA ARG A 60 0.51 -6.56 -8.22
C ARG A 60 1.66 -6.03 -9.09
N GLY A 61 1.87 -6.62 -10.26
CA GLY A 61 2.80 -6.08 -11.27
C GLY A 61 4.29 -6.36 -11.03
N VAL A 62 4.68 -7.02 -9.92
CA VAL A 62 6.09 -7.29 -9.54
C VAL A 62 6.72 -8.52 -10.22
N GLY A 63 5.99 -9.23 -11.08
CA GLY A 63 6.53 -10.35 -11.87
C GLY A 63 6.22 -11.75 -11.37
N LYS A 64 5.30 -11.96 -10.39
CA LYS A 64 4.92 -13.29 -9.85
C LYS A 64 4.58 -14.31 -10.95
N THR A 65 3.56 -14.02 -11.73
CA THR A 65 3.09 -14.89 -12.82
C THR A 65 4.14 -15.04 -13.91
N THR A 66 4.95 -14.01 -14.14
CA THR A 66 6.07 -14.06 -15.09
C THR A 66 7.15 -15.05 -14.63
N CYS A 67 7.60 -14.97 -13.38
CA CYS A 67 8.56 -15.93 -12.80
C CYS A 67 7.97 -17.35 -12.77
N ALA A 68 6.67 -17.52 -12.46
CA ALA A 68 5.98 -18.80 -12.52
C ALA A 68 6.07 -19.43 -13.91
N ARG A 69 5.83 -18.64 -14.96
CA ARG A 69 5.93 -19.08 -16.36
C ARG A 69 7.35 -19.44 -16.76
N ILE A 70 8.35 -18.61 -16.38
CA ILE A 70 9.77 -18.89 -16.65
C ILE A 70 10.20 -20.18 -15.95
N PHE A 71 9.83 -20.33 -14.67
CA PHE A 71 10.13 -21.52 -13.89
C PHE A 71 9.51 -22.78 -14.52
N ALA A 72 8.21 -22.76 -14.85
CA ALA A 72 7.51 -23.86 -15.49
C ALA A 72 8.13 -24.26 -16.84
N LYS A 73 8.53 -23.27 -17.66
CA LYS A 73 9.23 -23.48 -18.93
C LYS A 73 10.59 -24.14 -18.71
N THR A 74 11.35 -23.67 -17.71
CA THR A 74 12.72 -24.10 -17.46
C THR A 74 12.78 -25.53 -16.93
N ILE A 75 11.91 -25.93 -15.98
CA ILE A 75 11.89 -27.31 -15.45
C ILE A 75 11.43 -28.35 -16.46
N ASN A 76 10.69 -27.93 -17.49
CA ASN A 76 10.24 -28.77 -18.61
C ASN A 76 11.14 -28.66 -19.85
N CYS A 77 12.22 -27.86 -19.78
CA CYS A 77 13.18 -27.75 -20.89
C CYS A 77 13.93 -29.07 -21.07
N LEU A 78 14.03 -29.54 -22.33
CA LEU A 78 14.75 -30.77 -22.65
C LEU A 78 16.26 -30.57 -22.60
N ASN A 79 16.74 -29.36 -22.90
CA ASN A 79 18.16 -28.99 -22.95
C ASN A 79 18.40 -27.69 -22.17
N PRO A 80 18.29 -27.72 -20.80
CA PRO A 80 18.52 -26.52 -20.00
C PRO A 80 19.98 -26.07 -20.10
N GLY A 81 20.23 -24.76 -20.13
CA GLY A 81 21.56 -24.19 -20.09
C GLY A 81 22.28 -24.46 -18.76
N ALA A 82 23.63 -24.36 -18.77
CA ALA A 82 24.44 -24.53 -17.55
C ALA A 82 24.12 -23.47 -16.48
N ASP A 83 23.59 -22.34 -16.90
CA ASP A 83 23.12 -21.22 -16.05
C ASP A 83 21.77 -21.48 -15.37
N GLY A 84 21.07 -22.56 -15.74
CA GLY A 84 19.74 -22.91 -15.22
C GLY A 84 18.60 -22.20 -15.93
N GLU A 85 18.82 -21.75 -17.17
CA GLU A 85 17.80 -21.15 -18.04
C GLU A 85 17.26 -22.15 -19.06
N ALA A 86 16.06 -21.89 -19.56
CA ALA A 86 15.47 -22.69 -20.64
C ALA A 86 16.13 -22.35 -21.98
N CYS A 87 16.43 -23.37 -22.81
CA CYS A 87 17.10 -23.16 -24.11
C CYS A 87 16.27 -22.32 -25.12
N GLY A 88 14.93 -22.24 -24.95
CA GLY A 88 14.06 -21.51 -25.87
C GLY A 88 13.74 -22.20 -27.20
N GLU A 89 14.48 -23.22 -27.60
CA GLU A 89 14.46 -23.82 -28.96
C GLU A 89 13.93 -25.26 -29.01
N CYS A 90 13.96 -26.00 -27.89
CA CYS A 90 13.45 -27.38 -27.87
C CYS A 90 11.94 -27.41 -28.06
N GLU A 91 11.39 -28.58 -28.37
CA GLU A 91 9.97 -28.79 -28.61
C GLU A 91 9.09 -28.28 -27.44
N SER A 92 9.48 -28.60 -26.20
CA SER A 92 8.76 -28.11 -25.00
C SER A 92 8.77 -26.58 -24.89
N CYS A 93 9.92 -25.93 -25.15
CA CYS A 93 10.04 -24.47 -25.10
C CYS A 93 9.24 -23.80 -26.23
N LYS A 94 9.26 -24.34 -27.45
CA LYS A 94 8.47 -23.81 -28.58
C LYS A 94 6.98 -23.95 -28.32
N ALA A 95 6.54 -25.15 -27.90
CA ALA A 95 5.14 -25.38 -27.55
C ALA A 95 4.64 -24.42 -26.45
N PHE A 96 5.48 -24.12 -25.45
CA PHE A 96 5.14 -23.15 -24.41
C PHE A 96 5.07 -21.71 -24.94
N ASN A 97 6.04 -21.28 -25.72
CA ASN A 97 6.06 -19.93 -26.29
C ASN A 97 4.85 -19.66 -27.19
N GLU A 98 4.41 -20.68 -27.93
CA GLU A 98 3.23 -20.66 -28.81
C GLU A 98 1.91 -20.94 -28.06
N GLN A 99 1.94 -21.06 -26.72
CA GLN A 99 0.77 -21.35 -25.88
C GLN A 99 0.05 -22.67 -26.23
N ARG A 100 0.80 -23.65 -26.74
CA ARG A 100 0.30 -24.98 -27.14
C ARG A 100 0.80 -26.08 -26.21
N SER A 101 1.41 -25.73 -25.07
CA SER A 101 1.90 -26.73 -24.11
C SER A 101 0.76 -27.48 -23.45
N LEU A 102 0.79 -28.82 -23.53
CA LEU A 102 -0.14 -29.71 -22.84
C LEU A 102 0.25 -30.01 -21.38
N ASN A 103 1.47 -29.57 -20.99
CA ASN A 103 2.03 -29.84 -19.67
C ASN A 103 1.97 -28.65 -18.73
N ILE A 104 1.80 -27.44 -19.24
CA ILE A 104 1.75 -26.22 -18.43
C ILE A 104 0.36 -25.62 -18.58
N HIS A 105 -0.39 -25.64 -17.50
CA HIS A 105 -1.75 -25.13 -17.41
C HIS A 105 -1.74 -23.86 -16.55
N GLU A 106 -2.35 -22.79 -17.05
CA GLU A 106 -2.44 -21.51 -16.37
C GLU A 106 -3.93 -21.20 -16.12
N LEU A 107 -4.28 -21.01 -14.86
CA LEU A 107 -5.63 -20.69 -14.39
C LEU A 107 -5.59 -19.36 -13.63
N ASP A 108 -6.48 -18.46 -13.97
CA ASP A 108 -6.75 -17.25 -13.19
C ASP A 108 -7.94 -17.52 -12.26
N ALA A 109 -7.68 -17.57 -10.95
CA ALA A 109 -8.70 -17.84 -9.95
C ALA A 109 -9.71 -16.67 -9.78
N ALA A 110 -9.39 -15.47 -10.27
CA ALA A 110 -10.36 -14.38 -10.28
C ALA A 110 -11.52 -14.66 -11.25
N SER A 111 -11.24 -15.31 -12.36
CA SER A 111 -12.22 -15.69 -13.39
C SER A 111 -12.78 -17.09 -13.20
N ASN A 112 -12.03 -18.00 -12.53
CA ASN A 112 -12.33 -19.42 -12.38
C ASN A 112 -12.23 -19.84 -10.91
N ASN A 113 -13.15 -19.39 -10.07
CA ASN A 113 -13.10 -19.57 -8.61
C ASN A 113 -13.98 -20.68 -8.06
N GLY A 114 -14.74 -21.36 -8.93
CA GLY A 114 -15.71 -22.38 -8.57
C GLY A 114 -15.11 -23.72 -8.20
N ILE A 115 -15.93 -24.58 -7.60
CA ILE A 115 -15.53 -25.93 -7.23
C ILE A 115 -15.40 -26.85 -8.46
N ASP A 116 -16.18 -26.62 -9.50
CA ASP A 116 -16.21 -27.50 -10.67
C ASP A 116 -15.01 -27.27 -11.57
N GLU A 117 -14.54 -26.02 -11.73
CA GLU A 117 -13.30 -25.69 -12.40
C GLU A 117 -12.11 -26.31 -11.66
N MET A 118 -12.11 -26.24 -10.32
CA MET A 118 -11.06 -26.84 -9.52
C MET A 118 -11.07 -28.38 -9.64
N LYS A 119 -12.24 -29.03 -9.66
CA LYS A 119 -12.33 -30.48 -9.90
C LYS A 119 -11.81 -30.86 -11.27
N ALA A 120 -12.16 -30.09 -12.32
CA ALA A 120 -11.63 -30.32 -13.66
C ALA A 120 -10.10 -30.20 -13.70
N LEU A 121 -9.51 -29.23 -13.00
CA LEU A 121 -8.07 -29.11 -12.85
C LEU A 121 -7.47 -30.33 -12.13
N ILE A 122 -8.09 -30.78 -11.02
CA ILE A 122 -7.65 -31.97 -10.27
C ILE A 122 -7.67 -33.22 -11.14
N GLU A 123 -8.71 -33.43 -11.94
CA GLU A 123 -8.75 -34.57 -12.88
C GLU A 123 -7.60 -34.52 -13.91
N GLN A 124 -7.24 -33.31 -14.37
CA GLN A 124 -6.09 -33.16 -15.27
C GLN A 124 -4.76 -33.54 -14.61
N THR A 125 -4.62 -33.44 -13.27
CA THR A 125 -3.38 -33.85 -12.58
C THR A 125 -3.11 -35.36 -12.70
N ARG A 126 -4.14 -36.17 -12.95
CA ARG A 126 -4.01 -37.63 -13.10
C ARG A 126 -3.37 -38.07 -14.42
N ILE A 127 -3.33 -37.18 -15.40
CA ILE A 127 -2.77 -37.46 -16.73
C ILE A 127 -1.29 -37.10 -16.70
N PRO A 128 -0.36 -38.05 -16.92
CA PRO A 128 1.07 -37.77 -16.90
C PRO A 128 1.49 -36.85 -18.07
N PRO A 129 2.64 -36.16 -17.96
CA PRO A 129 3.14 -35.30 -19.02
C PRO A 129 3.49 -36.11 -20.27
N GLN A 130 3.22 -35.53 -21.44
CA GLN A 130 3.53 -36.18 -22.73
C GLN A 130 4.93 -35.81 -23.24
N VAL A 131 5.34 -34.54 -23.05
CA VAL A 131 6.66 -34.01 -23.45
C VAL A 131 7.26 -33.24 -22.28
N GLY A 132 8.46 -33.63 -21.82
CA GLY A 132 9.07 -33.02 -20.63
C GLY A 132 8.88 -33.87 -19.36
N LYS A 133 9.31 -33.35 -18.22
CA LYS A 133 9.38 -34.10 -16.96
C LYS A 133 8.19 -33.88 -16.04
N TYR A 134 7.62 -32.68 -16.06
CA TYR A 134 6.62 -32.24 -15.08
C TYR A 134 5.35 -31.72 -15.73
N LYS A 135 4.25 -31.93 -15.07
CA LYS A 135 2.98 -31.28 -15.36
C LYS A 135 2.79 -30.13 -14.36
N VAL A 136 2.73 -28.92 -14.86
CA VAL A 136 2.75 -27.70 -14.04
C VAL A 136 1.41 -27.01 -14.10
N PHE A 137 0.88 -26.67 -12.93
CA PHE A 137 -0.34 -25.90 -12.80
C PHE A 137 -0.02 -24.56 -12.14
N ILE A 138 -0.17 -23.48 -12.89
CA ILE A 138 -0.02 -22.11 -12.41
C ILE A 138 -1.41 -21.59 -12.08
N ILE A 139 -1.65 -21.26 -10.81
CA ILE A 139 -2.92 -20.69 -10.34
C ILE A 139 -2.65 -19.27 -9.86
N ASP A 140 -3.07 -18.29 -10.67
CA ASP A 140 -2.91 -16.88 -10.34
C ASP A 140 -4.07 -16.38 -9.47
N GLU A 141 -3.80 -15.39 -8.62
CA GLU A 141 -4.71 -14.80 -7.63
C GLU A 141 -5.47 -15.86 -6.80
N VAL A 142 -4.72 -16.89 -6.36
CA VAL A 142 -5.27 -18.06 -5.68
C VAL A 142 -6.17 -17.73 -4.47
N HIS A 143 -6.00 -16.57 -3.84
CA HIS A 143 -6.85 -16.09 -2.74
C HIS A 143 -8.31 -15.81 -3.16
N MET A 144 -8.59 -15.75 -4.46
CA MET A 144 -9.95 -15.56 -5.01
C MET A 144 -10.75 -16.87 -5.10
N LEU A 145 -10.13 -18.04 -4.91
CA LEU A 145 -10.83 -19.31 -4.90
C LEU A 145 -11.89 -19.36 -3.79
N SER A 146 -13.03 -19.96 -4.08
CA SER A 146 -14.06 -20.23 -3.06
C SER A 146 -13.56 -21.20 -2.00
N THR A 147 -14.10 -21.14 -0.79
CA THR A 147 -13.76 -22.07 0.30
C THR A 147 -13.97 -23.55 -0.10
N ALA A 148 -15.00 -23.82 -0.90
CA ALA A 148 -15.29 -25.16 -1.40
C ALA A 148 -14.23 -25.64 -2.40
N ALA A 149 -13.76 -24.75 -3.30
CA ALA A 149 -12.69 -25.03 -4.24
C ALA A 149 -11.35 -25.27 -3.51
N PHE A 150 -11.03 -24.47 -2.50
CA PHE A 150 -9.86 -24.70 -1.65
C PHE A 150 -9.89 -26.08 -0.99
N ASN A 151 -10.99 -26.44 -0.35
CA ASN A 151 -11.11 -27.73 0.35
C ASN A 151 -10.98 -28.92 -0.61
N ALA A 152 -11.49 -28.81 -1.83
CA ALA A 152 -11.30 -29.83 -2.86
C ALA A 152 -9.83 -29.93 -3.29
N PHE A 153 -9.12 -28.80 -3.37
CA PHE A 153 -7.72 -28.72 -3.79
C PHE A 153 -6.74 -29.24 -2.73
N LEU A 154 -7.03 -29.03 -1.42
CA LEU A 154 -6.14 -29.41 -0.31
C LEU A 154 -5.67 -30.85 -0.39
N LYS A 155 -6.57 -31.81 -0.68
CA LYS A 155 -6.21 -33.23 -0.78
C LYS A 155 -5.17 -33.51 -1.86
N THR A 156 -5.29 -32.86 -3.01
CA THR A 156 -4.33 -33.03 -4.13
C THR A 156 -3.02 -32.28 -3.84
N LEU A 157 -3.08 -31.19 -3.08
CA LEU A 157 -1.88 -30.44 -2.67
C LEU A 157 -1.07 -31.20 -1.61
N GLU A 158 -1.73 -32.02 -0.76
CA GLU A 158 -1.06 -32.86 0.26
C GLU A 158 -0.31 -34.03 -0.38
N GLU A 159 -0.95 -34.72 -1.31
CA GLU A 159 -0.42 -35.93 -1.94
C GLU A 159 -0.51 -35.81 -3.47
N PRO A 160 0.25 -34.90 -4.10
CA PRO A 160 0.24 -34.76 -5.55
C PRO A 160 0.99 -35.94 -6.22
N PRO A 161 0.64 -36.31 -7.46
CA PRO A 161 1.47 -37.21 -8.26
C PRO A 161 2.89 -36.64 -8.39
N HIS A 162 3.92 -37.48 -8.36
CA HIS A 162 5.34 -37.09 -8.34
C HIS A 162 5.78 -36.21 -9.54
N TYR A 163 5.03 -36.23 -10.61
CA TYR A 163 5.27 -35.42 -11.81
C TYR A 163 4.50 -34.10 -11.81
N VAL A 164 3.67 -33.81 -10.79
CA VAL A 164 2.85 -32.59 -10.71
C VAL A 164 3.54 -31.56 -9.86
N ILE A 165 3.62 -30.33 -10.37
CA ILE A 165 4.10 -29.16 -9.63
C ILE A 165 3.04 -28.08 -9.67
N PHE A 166 2.66 -27.57 -8.49
CA PHE A 166 1.75 -26.43 -8.36
C PHE A 166 2.55 -25.15 -8.13
N ILE A 167 2.21 -24.08 -8.84
CA ILE A 167 2.74 -22.74 -8.62
C ILE A 167 1.56 -21.82 -8.37
N LEU A 168 1.36 -21.46 -7.11
CA LEU A 168 0.29 -20.58 -6.67
C LEU A 168 0.82 -19.15 -6.62
N ALA A 169 0.08 -18.18 -7.14
CA ALA A 169 0.42 -16.78 -7.04
C ALA A 169 -0.68 -15.99 -6.33
N THR A 170 -0.32 -15.03 -5.49
CA THR A 170 -1.28 -14.20 -4.75
C THR A 170 -0.75 -12.80 -4.47
N THR A 171 -1.63 -11.83 -4.50
CA THR A 171 -1.37 -10.49 -3.98
C THR A 171 -1.64 -10.37 -2.48
N GLU A 172 -2.44 -11.28 -1.90
CA GLU A 172 -2.92 -11.21 -0.53
C GLU A 172 -2.66 -12.49 0.26
N LYS A 173 -1.40 -12.66 0.68
CA LYS A 173 -0.94 -13.82 1.48
C LYS A 173 -1.79 -14.06 2.74
N HIS A 174 -2.24 -12.98 3.38
CA HIS A 174 -3.01 -13.04 4.63
C HIS A 174 -4.41 -13.63 4.48
N LYS A 175 -4.96 -13.67 3.26
CA LYS A 175 -6.26 -14.30 2.97
C LYS A 175 -6.18 -15.82 2.79
N LEU A 176 -4.96 -16.37 2.64
CA LEU A 176 -4.77 -17.80 2.45
C LEU A 176 -4.84 -18.56 3.76
N LEU A 177 -5.40 -19.77 3.70
CA LEU A 177 -5.48 -20.67 4.84
C LEU A 177 -4.09 -21.12 5.29
N PRO A 178 -3.81 -21.22 6.60
CA PRO A 178 -2.55 -21.73 7.12
C PRO A 178 -2.19 -23.12 6.62
N THR A 179 -3.20 -23.92 6.30
CA THR A 179 -3.07 -25.27 5.72
C THR A 179 -2.41 -25.26 4.33
N ILE A 180 -2.63 -24.24 3.52
CA ILE A 180 -1.97 -24.03 2.23
C ILE A 180 -0.52 -23.56 2.46
N LEU A 181 -0.34 -22.57 3.34
CA LEU A 181 0.97 -21.99 3.64
C LEU A 181 1.97 -23.04 4.14
N SER A 182 1.53 -24.01 4.94
CA SER A 182 2.40 -25.06 5.48
C SER A 182 2.82 -26.12 4.46
N ARG A 183 2.20 -26.18 3.28
CA ARG A 183 2.46 -27.18 2.23
C ARG A 183 3.20 -26.60 1.02
N CYS A 184 3.38 -25.28 0.99
CA CYS A 184 4.01 -24.59 -0.13
C CYS A 184 5.39 -24.03 0.28
N GLN A 185 6.33 -24.09 -0.63
CA GLN A 185 7.54 -23.30 -0.52
C GLN A 185 7.22 -21.85 -0.89
N ILE A 186 7.38 -20.93 0.07
CA ILE A 186 6.94 -19.54 -0.06
C ILE A 186 8.07 -18.67 -0.59
N TYR A 187 7.76 -17.84 -1.59
CA TYR A 187 8.63 -16.83 -2.16
C TYR A 187 7.94 -15.47 -2.10
N ASP A 188 8.51 -14.54 -1.36
CA ASP A 188 7.96 -13.20 -1.18
C ASP A 188 8.63 -12.23 -2.18
N PHE A 189 7.84 -11.73 -3.12
CA PHE A 189 8.24 -10.74 -4.13
C PHE A 189 8.13 -9.35 -3.55
N ASN A 190 9.19 -8.57 -3.70
CA ASN A 190 9.25 -7.19 -3.23
C ASN A 190 8.80 -6.20 -4.31
N ARG A 191 8.43 -4.99 -3.88
CA ARG A 191 8.28 -3.85 -4.79
C ARG A 191 9.63 -3.52 -5.42
N MET A 192 9.61 -3.13 -6.68
CA MET A 192 10.81 -2.68 -7.38
C MET A 192 11.16 -1.26 -6.97
N ASN A 193 12.46 -0.94 -6.94
CA ASN A 193 12.92 0.41 -6.71
C ASN A 193 12.59 1.31 -7.91
N VAL A 194 12.30 2.58 -7.63
CA VAL A 194 12.00 3.56 -8.70
C VAL A 194 13.12 3.61 -9.74
N GLN A 195 14.39 3.57 -9.31
CA GLN A 195 15.53 3.61 -10.21
C GLN A 195 15.62 2.41 -11.16
N ASP A 196 15.28 1.21 -10.67
CA ASP A 196 15.25 -0.02 -11.49
C ASP A 196 14.15 0.07 -12.56
N ILE A 197 12.98 0.61 -12.19
CA ILE A 197 11.88 0.85 -13.14
C ILE A 197 12.29 1.89 -14.18
N VAL A 198 12.89 3.01 -13.78
CA VAL A 198 13.35 4.06 -14.70
C VAL A 198 14.38 3.52 -15.69
N ASN A 199 15.34 2.74 -15.21
CA ASN A 199 16.36 2.14 -16.07
C ASN A 199 15.75 1.18 -17.10
N HIS A 200 14.76 0.39 -16.68
CA HIS A 200 14.04 -0.51 -17.59
C HIS A 200 13.21 0.29 -18.62
N LEU A 201 12.49 1.33 -18.19
CA LEU A 201 11.72 2.19 -19.09
C LEU A 201 12.59 2.94 -20.09
N LYS A 202 13.83 3.34 -19.74
CA LYS A 202 14.82 3.90 -20.67
C LYS A 202 15.16 2.91 -21.77
N GLY A 203 15.40 1.64 -21.41
CA GLY A 203 15.64 0.57 -22.38
C GLY A 203 14.45 0.36 -23.31
N VAL A 204 13.23 0.38 -22.78
CA VAL A 204 11.99 0.27 -23.57
C VAL A 204 11.84 1.46 -24.51
N ALA A 205 12.03 2.68 -24.02
CA ALA A 205 11.96 3.91 -24.82
C ALA A 205 12.96 3.88 -26.00
N ALA A 206 14.20 3.46 -25.74
CA ALA A 206 15.23 3.31 -26.77
C ALA A 206 14.83 2.28 -27.84
N ASN A 207 14.27 1.13 -27.43
CA ASN A 207 13.82 0.08 -28.35
C ASN A 207 12.60 0.50 -29.20
N GLU A 208 11.72 1.33 -28.66
CA GLU A 208 10.56 1.86 -29.38
C GLU A 208 10.87 3.16 -30.15
N GLY A 209 12.10 3.69 -30.06
CA GLY A 209 12.47 4.96 -30.69
C GLY A 209 11.78 6.19 -30.07
N ILE A 210 11.33 6.09 -28.83
CA ILE A 210 10.63 7.15 -28.09
C ILE A 210 11.66 7.99 -27.35
N GLN A 211 11.58 9.33 -27.49
CA GLN A 211 12.36 10.25 -26.69
C GLN A 211 11.65 10.51 -25.36
N ALA A 212 12.35 10.29 -24.25
CA ALA A 212 11.77 10.46 -22.92
C ALA A 212 12.73 11.19 -21.99
N GLU A 213 12.23 12.22 -21.31
CA GLU A 213 12.97 12.92 -20.27
C GLU A 213 13.07 12.04 -19.00
N ASP A 214 14.23 12.04 -18.35
CA ASP A 214 14.45 11.30 -17.10
C ASP A 214 13.45 11.69 -16.01
N ALA A 215 13.13 12.97 -15.89
CA ALA A 215 12.15 13.48 -14.95
C ALA A 215 10.74 12.92 -15.22
N ALA A 216 10.36 12.74 -16.49
CA ALA A 216 9.10 12.14 -16.88
C ALA A 216 9.02 10.65 -16.52
N LEU A 217 10.11 9.91 -16.79
CA LEU A 217 10.21 8.48 -16.43
C LEU A 217 10.18 8.26 -14.92
N ASN A 218 10.76 9.16 -14.12
CA ASN A 218 10.65 9.11 -12.67
C ASN A 218 9.20 9.27 -12.20
N VAL A 219 8.43 10.21 -12.77
CA VAL A 219 7.00 10.37 -12.43
C VAL A 219 6.19 9.11 -12.77
N ILE A 220 6.48 8.47 -13.91
CA ILE A 220 5.84 7.21 -14.30
C ILE A 220 6.18 6.10 -13.29
N ALA A 221 7.45 5.97 -12.90
CA ALA A 221 7.92 4.96 -11.96
C ALA A 221 7.35 5.14 -10.55
N GLU A 222 7.27 6.38 -10.04
CA GLU A 222 6.62 6.70 -8.77
C GLU A 222 5.12 6.35 -8.80
N LYS A 223 4.43 6.70 -9.89
CA LYS A 223 3.00 6.40 -10.06
C LYS A 223 2.70 4.90 -10.12
N ALA A 224 3.65 4.11 -10.60
CA ALA A 224 3.53 2.64 -10.72
C ALA A 224 3.70 1.90 -9.38
N ASP A 225 4.12 2.59 -8.31
CA ASP A 225 4.21 2.06 -6.94
C ASP A 225 4.95 0.71 -6.85
N GLY A 226 6.07 0.59 -7.57
CA GLY A 226 6.93 -0.59 -7.59
C GLY A 226 6.45 -1.75 -8.48
N GLY A 227 5.40 -1.56 -9.29
CA GLY A 227 4.88 -2.55 -10.23
C GLY A 227 5.34 -2.32 -11.67
N MET A 228 6.21 -3.16 -12.23
CA MET A 228 6.69 -3.02 -13.61
C MET A 228 5.57 -3.08 -14.65
N ARG A 229 4.58 -3.95 -14.46
CA ARG A 229 3.43 -4.06 -15.38
C ARG A 229 2.64 -2.77 -15.45
N ASP A 230 2.43 -2.12 -14.30
CA ASP A 230 1.70 -0.87 -14.20
C ASP A 230 2.55 0.28 -14.77
N ALA A 231 3.88 0.27 -14.53
CA ALA A 231 4.82 1.23 -15.11
C ALA A 231 4.81 1.19 -16.65
N LEU A 232 4.86 0.01 -17.25
CA LEU A 232 4.79 -0.16 -18.71
C LEU A 232 3.45 0.26 -19.28
N SER A 233 2.34 -0.01 -18.57
CA SER A 233 1.00 0.41 -19.00
C SER A 233 0.84 1.93 -18.95
N ILE A 234 1.37 2.57 -17.90
CA ILE A 234 1.39 4.04 -17.78
C ILE A 234 2.31 4.64 -18.85
N PHE A 235 3.46 4.02 -19.12
CA PHE A 235 4.38 4.45 -20.17
C PHE A 235 3.69 4.45 -21.55
N ASP A 236 2.99 3.38 -21.91
CA ASP A 236 2.23 3.31 -23.17
C ASP A 236 1.17 4.42 -23.26
N GLN A 237 0.44 4.66 -22.16
CA GLN A 237 -0.56 5.73 -22.09
C GLN A 237 0.05 7.10 -22.35
N VAL A 238 1.19 7.38 -21.69
CA VAL A 238 1.89 8.67 -21.83
C VAL A 238 2.52 8.80 -23.22
N ALA A 239 3.13 7.73 -23.74
CA ALA A 239 3.73 7.73 -25.07
C ALA A 239 2.69 8.02 -26.17
N ALA A 240 1.50 7.42 -26.06
CA ALA A 240 0.38 7.68 -26.97
C ALA A 240 -0.10 9.14 -26.88
N PHE A 241 -0.18 9.70 -25.67
CA PHE A 241 -0.59 11.09 -25.47
C PHE A 241 0.44 12.11 -26.01
N CYS A 242 1.74 11.79 -25.86
CA CYS A 242 2.85 12.68 -26.22
C CYS A 242 3.35 12.48 -27.66
N ASN A 243 2.70 11.63 -28.48
CA ASN A 243 3.13 11.30 -29.84
C ASN A 243 4.63 10.92 -29.92
N GLY A 244 5.13 10.13 -28.98
CA GLY A 244 6.49 9.61 -28.97
C GLY A 244 7.57 10.57 -28.42
N ASN A 245 7.21 11.75 -27.92
CA ASN A 245 8.14 12.65 -27.23
C ASN A 245 7.65 12.93 -25.80
N ILE A 246 8.11 12.14 -24.85
CA ILE A 246 7.65 12.15 -23.46
C ILE A 246 8.39 13.24 -22.69
N THR A 247 7.73 14.37 -22.43
CA THR A 247 8.25 15.47 -21.60
C THR A 247 7.63 15.45 -20.21
N TYR A 248 8.33 15.99 -19.23
CA TYR A 248 7.86 16.09 -17.84
C TYR A 248 6.48 16.77 -17.75
N GLN A 249 6.33 17.93 -18.42
CA GLN A 249 5.10 18.74 -18.39
C GLN A 249 3.88 17.98 -18.96
N GLN A 250 4.05 17.27 -20.05
CA GLN A 250 2.97 16.49 -20.66
C GLN A 250 2.63 15.27 -19.83
N THR A 251 3.62 14.63 -19.21
CA THR A 251 3.45 13.46 -18.34
C THR A 251 2.62 13.79 -17.12
N ILE A 252 2.96 14.86 -16.37
CA ILE A 252 2.17 15.28 -15.19
C ILE A 252 0.74 15.65 -15.57
N LYS A 253 0.54 16.29 -16.74
CA LYS A 253 -0.79 16.63 -17.25
C LYS A 253 -1.61 15.39 -17.60
N ASN A 254 -1.01 14.42 -18.31
CA ASN A 254 -1.69 13.17 -18.68
C ASN A 254 -2.04 12.30 -17.48
N LEU A 255 -1.10 12.13 -16.56
CA LEU A 255 -1.27 11.29 -15.38
C LEU A 255 -2.09 11.96 -14.27
N ASN A 256 -2.51 13.21 -14.48
CA ASN A 256 -3.18 14.02 -13.48
C ASN A 256 -2.41 14.03 -12.14
N VAL A 257 -1.07 14.18 -12.22
CA VAL A 257 -0.17 14.31 -11.07
C VAL A 257 0.03 15.78 -10.81
N LEU A 258 -0.16 16.20 -9.58
CA LEU A 258 0.07 17.58 -9.20
C LEU A 258 1.57 17.86 -9.16
N ASP A 259 2.00 18.93 -9.85
CA ASP A 259 3.40 19.35 -9.88
C ASP A 259 3.90 19.66 -8.45
N TYR A 260 5.11 19.22 -8.12
CA TYR A 260 5.77 19.50 -6.85
C TYR A 260 5.82 20.99 -6.51
N ASP A 261 5.91 21.86 -7.51
CA ASP A 261 5.96 23.30 -7.32
C ASP A 261 4.71 23.87 -6.63
N TYR A 262 3.53 23.24 -6.77
CA TYR A 262 2.34 23.64 -6.02
C TYR A 262 2.49 23.38 -4.53
N TYR A 263 3.06 22.23 -4.16
CA TYR A 263 3.27 21.89 -2.75
C TYR A 263 4.34 22.79 -2.13
N PHE A 264 5.43 23.08 -2.85
CA PHE A 264 6.46 24.02 -2.40
C PHE A 264 5.86 25.42 -2.13
N LYS A 265 5.05 25.95 -3.06
CA LYS A 265 4.37 27.24 -2.90
C LYS A 265 3.40 27.25 -1.72
N LEU A 266 2.62 26.17 -1.56
CA LEU A 266 1.68 26.04 -0.45
C LEU A 266 2.38 26.06 0.91
N VAL A 267 3.51 25.35 1.05
CA VAL A 267 4.29 25.38 2.28
C VAL A 267 4.84 26.78 2.56
N ASP A 268 5.29 27.51 1.55
CA ASP A 268 5.72 28.91 1.72
C ASP A 268 4.55 29.80 2.16
N TYR A 269 3.34 29.60 1.64
CA TYR A 269 2.15 30.32 2.09
C TYR A 269 1.72 29.93 3.52
N PHE A 270 1.87 28.65 3.90
CA PHE A 270 1.63 28.21 5.29
C PHE A 270 2.59 28.89 6.25
N LEU A 271 3.90 28.91 5.94
CA LEU A 271 4.91 29.57 6.76
C LEU A 271 4.68 31.07 6.88
N GLY A 272 4.13 31.70 5.84
CA GLY A 272 3.74 33.12 5.83
C GLY A 272 2.39 33.42 6.48
N GLY A 273 1.61 32.38 6.84
CA GLY A 273 0.24 32.55 7.39
C GLY A 273 -0.77 33.14 6.41
N ASP A 274 -0.50 33.04 5.09
CA ASP A 274 -1.32 33.63 4.04
C ASP A 274 -2.48 32.71 3.62
N ILE A 275 -3.49 32.62 4.50
CA ILE A 275 -4.67 31.78 4.28
C ILE A 275 -5.37 32.09 2.93
N PRO A 276 -5.56 33.36 2.51
CA PRO A 276 -6.19 33.65 1.23
C PRO A 276 -5.47 33.01 0.04
N LYS A 277 -4.12 33.06 0.01
CA LYS A 277 -3.34 32.43 -1.08
C LYS A 277 -3.41 30.91 -1.04
N VAL A 278 -3.41 30.30 0.16
CA VAL A 278 -3.62 28.84 0.30
C VAL A 278 -4.97 28.46 -0.30
N MET A 279 -6.07 29.15 0.05
CA MET A 279 -7.41 28.86 -0.45
C MET A 279 -7.52 29.07 -1.97
N THR A 280 -6.95 30.14 -2.50
CA THR A 280 -6.94 30.42 -3.95
C THR A 280 -6.18 29.33 -4.70
N THR A 281 -4.99 28.94 -4.22
CA THR A 281 -4.19 27.87 -4.81
C THR A 281 -4.92 26.53 -4.78
N PHE A 282 -5.56 26.19 -3.67
CA PHE A 282 -6.37 24.97 -3.57
C PHE A 282 -7.55 24.98 -4.55
N ASN A 283 -8.25 26.10 -4.67
CA ASN A 283 -9.32 26.24 -5.65
C ASN A 283 -8.83 26.09 -7.10
N ASP A 284 -7.64 26.64 -7.42
CA ASP A 284 -7.02 26.49 -8.74
C ASP A 284 -6.68 25.04 -9.06
N ILE A 285 -6.23 24.28 -8.04
CA ILE A 285 -5.95 22.84 -8.16
C ILE A 285 -7.26 22.08 -8.46
N LEU A 286 -8.34 22.36 -7.73
CA LEU A 286 -9.65 21.75 -8.00
C LEU A 286 -10.19 22.09 -9.38
N ASN A 287 -10.05 23.35 -9.82
CA ASN A 287 -10.49 23.81 -11.15
C ASN A 287 -9.71 23.13 -12.29
N LYS A 288 -8.50 22.66 -12.05
CA LYS A 288 -7.69 21.86 -12.98
C LYS A 288 -8.11 20.38 -13.02
N GLY A 289 -9.11 19.98 -12.23
CA GLY A 289 -9.65 18.63 -12.22
C GLY A 289 -8.94 17.65 -11.26
N PHE A 290 -8.08 18.14 -10.37
CA PHE A 290 -7.44 17.30 -9.36
C PHE A 290 -8.43 16.93 -8.25
N GLU A 291 -8.40 15.67 -7.83
CA GLU A 291 -9.20 15.21 -6.70
C GLU A 291 -8.57 15.67 -5.36
N ALA A 292 -9.41 16.18 -4.47
CA ALA A 292 -8.96 16.72 -3.19
C ALA A 292 -8.32 15.65 -2.28
N SER A 293 -8.71 14.38 -2.38
CA SER A 293 -8.07 13.29 -1.63
C SER A 293 -6.62 13.07 -2.09
N HIS A 294 -6.39 13.00 -3.39
CA HIS A 294 -5.03 12.88 -3.94
C HIS A 294 -4.16 14.08 -3.61
N PHE A 295 -4.74 15.28 -3.60
CA PHE A 295 -4.06 16.49 -3.18
C PHE A 295 -3.62 16.42 -1.70
N VAL A 296 -4.50 16.00 -0.78
CA VAL A 296 -4.16 15.86 0.65
C VAL A 296 -3.10 14.80 0.86
N GLY A 297 -3.21 13.64 0.19
CA GLY A 297 -2.21 12.57 0.22
C GLY A 297 -0.84 13.05 -0.29
N GLY A 298 -0.81 13.80 -1.40
CA GLY A 298 0.40 14.40 -1.94
C GLY A 298 1.03 15.45 -1.00
N LEU A 299 0.21 16.30 -0.38
CA LEU A 299 0.64 17.28 0.62
C LEU A 299 1.22 16.58 1.86
N ASN A 300 0.63 15.50 2.31
CA ASN A 300 1.14 14.70 3.42
C ASN A 300 2.52 14.10 3.10
N ASN A 301 2.68 13.52 1.91
CA ASN A 301 3.97 13.02 1.43
C ASN A 301 5.01 14.15 1.31
N HIS A 302 4.59 15.32 0.87
CA HIS A 302 5.49 16.49 0.78
C HIS A 302 6.00 16.91 2.16
N PHE A 303 5.15 17.00 3.19
CA PHE A 303 5.59 17.26 4.57
C PHE A 303 6.52 16.17 5.12
N ARG A 304 6.24 14.89 4.82
CA ARG A 304 7.14 13.78 5.15
C ARG A 304 8.51 13.97 4.51
N ASN A 305 8.56 14.28 3.22
CA ASN A 305 9.80 14.49 2.49
C ASN A 305 10.58 15.70 3.03
N LEU A 306 9.92 16.79 3.40
CA LEU A 306 10.54 17.93 4.09
C LEU A 306 11.14 17.50 5.45
N LEU A 307 10.45 16.66 6.22
CA LEU A 307 10.97 16.15 7.49
C LEU A 307 12.21 15.30 7.28
N MET A 308 12.18 14.39 6.28
CA MET A 308 13.32 13.53 5.90
C MET A 308 14.51 14.36 5.37
N SER A 309 14.26 15.47 4.65
CA SER A 309 15.31 16.32 4.08
C SER A 309 16.09 17.15 5.10
N ARG A 310 15.69 17.12 6.36
CA ARG A 310 16.41 17.85 7.43
C ARG A 310 17.73 17.20 7.81
N ASP A 311 17.84 15.89 7.64
CA ASP A 311 19.04 15.13 7.91
C ASP A 311 19.65 14.61 6.59
N THR A 312 20.93 14.82 6.42
CA THR A 312 21.68 14.35 5.24
C THR A 312 21.69 12.84 5.11
N GLN A 313 21.57 12.10 6.22
CA GLN A 313 21.52 10.63 6.20
C GLN A 313 20.20 10.09 5.63
N THR A 314 19.11 10.82 5.80
CA THR A 314 17.78 10.42 5.34
C THR A 314 17.44 10.98 3.95
N LEU A 315 18.22 11.92 3.43
CA LEU A 315 18.03 12.51 2.11
C LEU A 315 18.00 11.47 0.96
N PRO A 316 18.85 10.43 0.94
CA PRO A 316 18.80 9.37 -0.08
C PRO A 316 17.50 8.54 -0.09
N LEU A 317 16.73 8.56 1.00
CA LEU A 317 15.44 7.85 1.11
C LEU A 317 14.30 8.57 0.39
N ILE A 318 14.55 9.76 -0.14
CA ILE A 318 13.57 10.51 -0.93
C ILE A 318 13.68 10.09 -2.39
N GLU A 319 12.62 9.47 -2.88
CA GLU A 319 12.49 9.02 -4.26
C GLU A 319 12.12 10.19 -5.17
N ALA A 320 13.09 11.06 -5.45
CA ALA A 320 12.91 12.24 -6.31
C ALA A 320 14.20 12.56 -7.07
N SER A 321 14.11 13.39 -8.12
CA SER A 321 15.27 13.86 -8.86
C SER A 321 16.19 14.72 -7.98
N ASP A 322 17.48 14.81 -8.33
CA ASP A 322 18.46 15.56 -7.54
C ASP A 322 18.09 17.05 -7.40
N GLU A 323 17.47 17.62 -8.43
CA GLU A 323 16.99 19.01 -8.39
C GLU A 323 15.87 19.19 -7.36
N VAL A 324 14.91 18.27 -7.35
CA VAL A 324 13.79 18.29 -6.39
C VAL A 324 14.29 18.02 -4.97
N ARG A 325 15.26 17.10 -4.78
CA ARG A 325 15.89 16.85 -3.47
C ARG A 325 16.57 18.11 -2.93
N ARG A 326 17.24 18.87 -3.78
CA ARG A 326 17.85 20.15 -3.37
C ARG A 326 16.79 21.14 -2.90
N LYS A 327 15.69 21.32 -3.65
CA LYS A 327 14.55 22.18 -3.25
C LYS A 327 13.98 21.76 -1.90
N TYR A 328 13.83 20.43 -1.67
CA TYR A 328 13.40 19.91 -0.37
C TYR A 328 14.36 20.28 0.76
N GLY A 329 15.67 20.14 0.56
CA GLY A 329 16.70 20.52 1.55
C GLY A 329 16.63 21.99 1.93
N GLU A 330 16.49 22.89 0.93
CA GLU A 330 16.38 24.33 1.13
C GLU A 330 15.10 24.72 1.90
N GLN A 331 13.95 24.16 1.55
CA GLN A 331 12.68 24.47 2.22
C GLN A 331 12.60 23.82 3.62
N ALA A 332 13.18 22.63 3.81
CA ALA A 332 13.18 21.91 5.08
C ALA A 332 13.86 22.70 6.22
N GLN A 333 14.91 23.46 5.90
CA GLN A 333 15.60 24.30 6.89
C GLN A 333 14.73 25.45 7.41
N ARG A 334 13.79 25.93 6.60
CA ARG A 334 12.84 26.99 6.98
C ARG A 334 11.65 26.47 7.80
N CYS A 335 11.40 25.15 7.78
CA CYS A 335 10.30 24.53 8.47
C CYS A 335 10.69 24.04 9.87
N LYS A 336 9.94 24.40 10.92
CA LYS A 336 10.13 23.85 12.27
C LYS A 336 9.68 22.36 12.29
N PRO A 337 10.43 21.41 12.90
CA PRO A 337 10.02 20.00 12.96
C PRO A 337 8.65 19.80 13.59
N GLN A 338 8.35 20.58 14.64
CA GLN A 338 7.05 20.50 15.33
C GLN A 338 5.89 20.86 14.41
N PHE A 339 6.07 21.85 13.53
CA PHE A 339 5.09 22.20 12.49
C PHE A 339 4.88 21.05 11.52
N LEU A 340 5.96 20.45 11.01
CA LEU A 340 5.88 19.33 10.07
C LEU A 340 5.15 18.13 10.67
N TYR A 341 5.44 17.75 11.92
CA TYR A 341 4.72 16.67 12.62
C TYR A 341 3.24 17.00 12.79
N ALA A 342 2.90 18.23 13.18
CA ALA A 342 1.52 18.65 13.35
C ALA A 342 0.77 18.65 12.00
N ALA A 343 1.40 19.14 10.93
CA ALA A 343 0.83 19.16 9.59
C ALA A 343 0.58 17.76 9.04
N ILE A 344 1.55 16.82 9.18
CA ILE A 344 1.40 15.41 8.80
C ILE A 344 0.20 14.81 9.53
N ARG A 345 0.08 15.02 10.84
CA ARG A 345 -1.03 14.50 11.62
C ARG A 345 -2.38 15.03 11.13
N ARG A 346 -2.47 16.34 10.83
CA ARG A 346 -3.71 16.94 10.31
C ARG A 346 -4.09 16.43 8.93
N CYS A 347 -3.10 16.26 8.03
CA CYS A 347 -3.35 15.65 6.73
C CYS A 347 -3.82 14.20 6.87
N THR A 348 -3.24 13.42 7.79
CA THR A 348 -3.65 12.03 8.05
C THR A 348 -5.06 11.96 8.63
N ASP A 349 -5.40 12.82 9.60
CA ASP A 349 -6.75 12.92 10.16
C ASP A 349 -7.78 13.29 9.08
N CYS A 350 -7.40 14.21 8.15
CA CYS A 350 -8.23 14.58 7.01
C CYS A 350 -8.47 13.38 6.07
N ASP A 351 -7.43 12.64 5.72
CA ASP A 351 -7.51 11.49 4.82
C ASP A 351 -8.40 10.37 5.38
N ILE A 352 -8.25 10.05 6.67
CA ILE A 352 -9.10 9.07 7.36
C ILE A 352 -10.58 9.50 7.31
N ASN A 353 -10.87 10.77 7.59
CA ASN A 353 -12.23 11.28 7.65
C ASN A 353 -12.82 11.60 6.27
N TYR A 354 -12.01 11.67 5.22
CA TYR A 354 -12.43 12.07 3.88
C TYR A 354 -13.53 11.17 3.29
N LYS A 355 -13.44 9.85 3.53
CA LYS A 355 -14.43 8.87 3.03
C LYS A 355 -15.78 8.98 3.72
N VAL A 356 -15.79 9.36 4.99
CA VAL A 356 -16.99 9.43 5.84
C VAL A 356 -17.66 10.81 5.76
N SER A 357 -16.89 11.86 5.44
CA SER A 357 -17.41 13.23 5.38
C SER A 357 -18.39 13.44 4.24
N GLN A 358 -19.54 14.06 4.55
CA GLN A 358 -20.54 14.49 3.55
C GLN A 358 -20.03 15.69 2.72
N ASN A 359 -19.32 16.63 3.36
CA ASN A 359 -18.74 17.78 2.68
C ASN A 359 -17.21 17.67 2.64
N ARG A 360 -16.71 16.90 1.68
CA ARG A 360 -15.29 16.61 1.49
C ARG A 360 -14.45 17.85 1.23
N ARG A 361 -14.99 18.80 0.47
CA ARG A 361 -14.30 20.05 0.15
C ARG A 361 -14.09 20.90 1.40
N LEU A 362 -15.13 21.09 2.21
CA LEU A 362 -15.05 21.85 3.44
C LEU A 362 -14.06 21.23 4.44
N LEU A 363 -14.03 19.90 4.54
CA LEU A 363 -13.08 19.19 5.39
C LEU A 363 -11.63 19.54 5.03
N VAL A 364 -11.30 19.53 3.75
CA VAL A 364 -9.94 19.88 3.27
C VAL A 364 -9.66 21.37 3.51
N GLU A 365 -10.60 22.26 3.21
CA GLU A 365 -10.45 23.70 3.42
C GLU A 365 -10.16 24.03 4.89
N ILE A 366 -10.89 23.41 5.84
CA ILE A 366 -10.64 23.57 7.27
C ILE A 366 -9.25 23.05 7.65
N THR A 367 -8.87 21.88 7.16
CA THR A 367 -7.54 21.30 7.41
C THR A 367 -6.42 22.24 6.95
N LEU A 368 -6.53 22.82 5.76
CA LEU A 368 -5.54 23.76 5.23
C LEU A 368 -5.45 25.04 6.06
N ILE A 369 -6.59 25.56 6.53
CA ILE A 369 -6.64 26.73 7.44
C ILE A 369 -5.97 26.40 8.77
N GLU A 370 -6.23 25.25 9.36
CA GLU A 370 -5.59 24.81 10.61
C GLU A 370 -4.06 24.67 10.44
N ILE A 371 -3.59 24.09 9.33
CA ILE A 371 -2.16 23.97 9.04
C ILE A 371 -1.50 25.37 8.91
N ALA A 372 -2.15 26.31 8.22
CA ALA A 372 -1.65 27.67 8.09
C ALA A 372 -1.57 28.41 9.44
N GLN A 373 -2.54 28.21 10.33
CA GLN A 373 -2.54 28.79 11.67
C GLN A 373 -1.45 28.19 12.56
N MET A 374 -1.24 26.86 12.48
CA MET A 374 -0.18 26.19 13.26
C MET A 374 1.24 26.64 12.86
N ALA A 375 1.44 27.07 11.63
CA ALA A 375 2.74 27.57 11.17
C ALA A 375 3.11 28.92 11.81
N THR A 376 2.10 29.74 12.15
CA THR A 376 2.26 31.09 12.70
C THR A 376 2.23 31.15 14.23
N GLU A 377 1.67 30.12 14.90
CA GLU A 377 1.62 30.06 16.36
C GLU A 377 2.80 29.26 16.93
N GLU A 378 3.42 29.75 18.01
CA GLU A 378 4.31 28.95 18.84
C GLU A 378 3.45 27.99 19.66
N ILE A 379 3.23 26.77 19.17
CA ILE A 379 2.42 25.75 19.84
C ILE A 379 3.23 25.18 21.01
N PRO A 380 2.82 25.38 22.27
CA PRO A 380 3.35 24.59 23.37
C PRO A 380 2.85 23.16 23.20
N TYR A 381 3.77 22.21 23.21
CA TYR A 381 3.49 20.76 23.10
C TYR A 381 2.74 20.27 24.34
N SER A 382 1.44 20.50 24.39
CA SER A 382 0.53 19.86 25.32
C SER A 382 -0.56 19.14 24.52
N GLY A 383 -0.57 17.82 24.58
CA GLY A 383 -1.45 16.92 23.83
C GLY A 383 -2.95 17.04 24.09
N ARG A 384 -3.46 18.25 24.19
CA ARG A 384 -4.90 18.56 24.25
C ARG A 384 -5.26 19.44 23.07
N SER A 385 -6.26 19.03 22.28
CA SER A 385 -6.91 19.85 21.25
C SER A 385 -7.13 21.28 21.74
N PRO A 386 -6.74 22.30 20.94
CA PRO A 386 -7.09 23.68 21.27
C PRO A 386 -8.62 23.79 21.31
N LYS A 387 -9.15 24.28 22.42
CA LYS A 387 -10.59 24.52 22.56
C LYS A 387 -11.01 25.51 21.49
N ALA A 388 -12.00 25.18 20.69
CA ALA A 388 -12.56 25.95 19.56
C ALA A 388 -12.88 27.47 19.85
N LYS A 389 -12.78 27.93 21.08
CA LYS A 389 -13.05 29.32 21.50
C LYS A 389 -12.02 30.35 21.04
N ILE A 390 -10.84 29.98 20.59
CA ILE A 390 -9.77 30.94 20.23
C ILE A 390 -9.86 31.37 18.75
N ILE A 391 -10.38 30.51 17.89
CA ILE A 391 -10.40 30.73 16.43
C ILE A 391 -11.37 31.85 16.03
N LEU A 392 -12.49 31.98 16.69
CA LEU A 392 -13.51 32.99 16.35
C LEU A 392 -13.13 34.42 16.78
N LYS A 393 -12.30 34.62 17.82
CA LYS A 393 -11.92 35.95 18.29
C LYS A 393 -10.97 36.73 17.38
N GLN A 394 -10.14 36.06 16.58
CA GLN A 394 -9.17 36.76 15.71
C GLN A 394 -9.78 37.16 14.37
N ILE A 395 -10.74 36.39 13.84
CA ILE A 395 -11.42 36.73 12.57
C ILE A 395 -12.25 38.02 12.75
N PHE A 396 -12.90 38.21 13.90
CA PHE A 396 -13.70 39.41 14.19
C PHE A 396 -12.88 40.64 14.62
N LYS A 397 -11.62 40.50 15.04
CA LYS A 397 -10.77 41.65 15.42
C LYS A 397 -10.22 42.44 14.22
N ARG A 398 -10.13 41.84 13.03
CA ARG A 398 -9.69 42.51 11.80
C ARG A 398 -10.79 43.25 11.02
N ALA A 399 -12.07 42.94 11.30
CA ALA A 399 -13.20 43.59 10.63
C ALA A 399 -13.69 44.89 11.32
N GLY A 400 -13.08 45.28 12.46
CA GLY A 400 -13.58 46.36 13.30
C GLY A 400 -12.64 47.58 13.44
N GLN A 401 -11.61 47.73 12.59
CA GLN A 401 -10.76 48.94 12.65
C GLN A 401 -10.88 49.75 11.36
N THR A 402 -11.98 50.50 11.29
CA THR A 402 -12.01 51.79 10.57
C THR A 402 -12.95 52.73 11.30
N THR A 403 -12.37 53.91 11.64
CA THR A 403 -12.98 55.21 12.05
C THR A 403 -13.42 55.41 13.48
N GLY A 404 -12.82 56.48 14.09
CA GLY A 404 -13.48 57.32 15.11
C GLY A 404 -12.60 57.77 16.28
N ASN A 405 -12.07 59.01 16.17
CA ASN A 405 -11.31 59.81 17.15
C ASN A 405 -11.96 59.95 18.54
N ALA A 406 -11.10 59.90 19.54
CA ALA A 406 -10.86 60.61 20.80
C ALA A 406 -12.01 61.47 21.43
N PRO A 407 -11.90 62.00 22.68
CA PRO A 407 -10.94 61.80 23.76
C PRO A 407 -11.54 61.80 25.19
N THR A 408 -10.64 61.73 26.19
CA THR A 408 -10.66 62.28 27.59
C THR A 408 -11.34 61.48 28.72
N GLY A 409 -10.52 61.27 29.74
CA GLY A 409 -10.86 61.52 31.10
C GLY A 409 -10.45 60.51 32.17
N ALA A 410 -9.29 60.73 32.75
CA ALA A 410 -8.97 60.84 34.19
C ALA A 410 -9.17 59.66 35.17
N ASN A 411 -8.06 59.29 35.74
CA ASN A 411 -7.73 59.21 37.16
C ASN A 411 -8.04 57.98 38.03
N ASN A 412 -6.99 57.57 38.59
CA ASN A 412 -6.56 57.24 39.98
C ASN A 412 -6.50 55.77 40.36
N ALA A 413 -5.34 55.28 40.58
CA ALA A 413 -4.32 55.40 41.63
C ALA A 413 -4.32 54.25 42.64
N ARG A 414 -3.10 53.72 42.89
CA ARG A 414 -2.58 53.17 44.16
C ARG A 414 -2.96 51.68 44.47
N GLN A 415 -2.12 50.84 44.92
CA GLN A 415 -0.74 50.80 45.47
C GLN A 415 -0.33 49.31 45.55
N THR A 416 0.88 49.01 45.12
CA THR A 416 2.00 48.39 45.82
C THR A 416 1.71 47.42 46.97
N VAL A 417 2.30 46.22 46.95
CA VAL A 417 3.36 45.81 47.89
C VAL A 417 3.94 44.44 47.46
N LYS A 418 5.21 44.40 47.21
CA LYS A 418 6.17 43.27 47.41
C LYS A 418 6.68 43.41 48.87
N PRO A 419 7.33 42.48 49.56
CA PRO A 419 8.47 41.70 49.11
C PRO A 419 8.73 40.32 49.79
N THR A 420 9.69 39.52 49.24
CA THR A 420 10.84 38.90 49.92
C THR A 420 10.56 37.68 50.86
N ALA A 421 11.20 36.52 50.77
CA ALA A 421 12.58 36.14 50.80
C ALA A 421 12.75 34.62 50.68
N GLN A 422 13.86 34.23 50.08
CA GLN A 422 14.57 32.92 50.31
C GLN A 422 15.24 32.93 51.71
N PRO A 423 15.73 31.77 52.24
CA PRO A 423 17.00 31.21 51.78
C PRO A 423 17.15 29.69 51.92
N GLN A 424 18.04 29.09 51.08
CA GLN A 424 19.28 28.31 51.36
C GLN A 424 19.21 27.21 52.45
N SER A 425 19.69 26.04 52.28
CA SER A 425 21.01 25.44 51.93
C SER A 425 20.93 23.95 52.29
N ALA A 426 21.64 22.97 51.88
CA ALA A 426 22.97 22.75 51.41
C ALA A 426 23.24 21.24 51.33
N LEU A 427 24.17 20.86 50.48
CA LEU A 427 25.23 19.85 50.63
C LEU A 427 25.00 18.37 50.25
N VAL A 428 25.66 18.04 49.20
CA VAL A 428 26.36 16.82 48.70
C VAL A 428 27.30 16.23 49.80
N PRO A 429 27.82 14.96 49.82
CA PRO A 429 28.48 14.32 48.68
C PRO A 429 28.44 12.77 48.58
N SER A 430 28.76 12.34 47.34
CA SER A 430 29.72 11.26 46.94
C SER A 430 29.68 9.86 47.56
N SER A 431 29.65 8.83 46.69
CA SER A 431 30.85 8.02 46.35
C SER A 431 30.53 6.84 45.45
N VAL A 432 31.30 6.72 44.38
CA VAL A 432 31.57 5.52 43.60
C VAL A 432 32.61 4.68 44.34
N PRO A 433 32.68 3.34 44.21
CA PRO A 433 33.76 2.84 43.41
C PRO A 433 33.45 1.64 42.48
N GLN A 434 34.28 1.60 41.48
CA GLN A 434 34.61 0.61 40.48
C GLN A 434 34.97 -0.78 41.02
N GLY A 435 34.88 -1.80 40.16
CA GLY A 435 35.60 -3.04 40.31
C GLY A 435 35.18 -4.13 39.33
N VAL A 436 35.85 -4.23 38.17
CA VAL A 436 35.98 -5.44 37.35
C VAL A 436 37.15 -6.26 37.90
N PRO A 437 37.24 -7.61 37.83
CA PRO A 437 37.80 -8.24 36.65
C PRO A 437 37.27 -9.65 36.26
N ASN A 438 37.58 -10.00 35.01
CA ASN A 438 37.66 -11.27 34.29
C ASN A 438 38.12 -12.51 35.07
N ALA A 439 37.63 -13.69 34.62
CA ALA A 439 38.38 -14.85 34.10
C ALA A 439 37.45 -16.07 34.04
N ALA A 440 37.22 -16.62 32.89
CA ALA A 440 37.93 -17.72 32.21
C ALA A 440 37.49 -19.16 32.60
N ILE A 441 36.99 -19.88 31.56
CA ILE A 441 37.28 -21.29 31.21
C ILE A 441 36.83 -22.40 32.18
N ASN A 442 35.92 -23.30 31.78
CA ASN A 442 36.21 -24.65 31.35
C ASN A 442 34.97 -25.50 31.00
N GLN A 443 35.22 -26.35 30.08
CA GLN A 443 34.55 -27.45 29.42
C GLN A 443 34.09 -28.60 30.33
N GLU A 444 33.29 -29.46 29.68
CA GLU A 444 33.02 -30.91 29.91
C GLU A 444 31.90 -31.23 30.93
N SER A 445 30.91 -32.07 30.67
CA SER A 445 30.87 -33.37 29.99
C SER A 445 29.44 -33.93 30.00
N ALA A 446 29.10 -34.59 28.94
CA ALA A 446 28.28 -35.79 28.73
C ALA A 446 27.32 -36.34 29.80
N SER A 447 26.04 -36.50 29.37
CA SER A 447 25.11 -37.66 29.44
C SER A 447 25.01 -38.52 30.74
N PRO A 448 23.93 -39.27 31.02
CA PRO A 448 23.02 -39.97 30.09
C PRO A 448 21.51 -40.06 30.49
N ILE A 449 20.72 -40.36 29.49
CA ILE A 449 19.50 -41.16 29.40
C ILE A 449 18.91 -41.78 30.69
N ALA A 450 17.62 -41.47 30.94
CA ALA A 450 16.74 -42.38 31.68
C ALA A 450 15.36 -42.42 31.04
N ALA A 451 15.04 -43.61 30.56
CA ALA A 451 13.75 -44.04 30.08
C ALA A 451 12.71 -44.05 31.20
N PHE A 452 11.50 -43.58 30.92
CA PHE A 452 10.33 -43.92 31.75
C PHE A 452 9.17 -44.41 30.87
N THR A 453 8.81 -45.63 31.11
CA THR A 453 7.67 -46.39 30.61
C THR A 453 6.33 -45.87 31.17
N PRO A 454 5.19 -46.22 30.54
CA PRO A 454 3.92 -45.56 30.79
C PRO A 454 3.12 -46.18 31.92
N LYS A 455 2.42 -45.38 32.69
CA LYS A 455 1.33 -45.82 33.58
C LYS A 455 0.01 -45.52 32.95
N GLN A 456 -0.70 -46.60 32.69
CA GLN A 456 -2.17 -46.62 32.51
C GLN A 456 -2.85 -46.08 33.78
N ASN A 457 -3.85 -45.25 33.60
CA ASN A 457 -5.17 -45.36 34.26
C ASN A 457 -6.08 -44.20 33.79
N THR A 458 -7.17 -44.55 33.43
CA THR A 458 -8.59 -44.56 33.78
C THR A 458 -9.45 -43.77 32.81
N GLN A 459 -10.37 -44.53 32.32
CA GLN A 459 -11.54 -44.18 31.52
C GLN A 459 -12.30 -42.96 32.06
N HIS A 460 -12.46 -41.92 31.18
CA HIS A 460 -13.64 -41.09 31.23
C HIS A 460 -14.32 -41.16 29.86
N THR A 461 -15.38 -41.94 29.82
CA THR A 461 -16.37 -42.00 28.75
C THR A 461 -17.03 -40.63 28.62
N SER A 462 -16.63 -39.84 27.61
CA SER A 462 -17.40 -38.70 27.16
C SER A 462 -18.52 -39.20 26.26
N ARG A 463 -19.72 -39.15 26.80
CA ARG A 463 -21.01 -39.37 26.15
C ARG A 463 -21.13 -38.49 24.91
N VAL A 464 -21.10 -39.06 23.74
CA VAL A 464 -21.52 -38.42 22.50
C VAL A 464 -23.01 -38.15 22.62
N GLN A 465 -23.39 -36.88 22.82
CA GLN A 465 -24.78 -36.46 22.72
C GLN A 465 -25.18 -36.46 21.25
N SER A 466 -26.03 -37.41 20.89
CA SER A 466 -26.74 -37.43 19.62
C SER A 466 -27.73 -36.25 19.59
N PHE A 467 -27.44 -35.26 18.77
CA PHE A 467 -28.36 -34.15 18.51
C PHE A 467 -29.55 -34.69 17.71
N SER A 468 -30.75 -34.55 18.30
CA SER A 468 -32.03 -34.92 17.66
C SER A 468 -32.37 -33.87 16.57
N ILE A 469 -32.88 -34.36 15.42
CA ILE A 469 -33.37 -33.52 14.31
C ILE A 469 -34.42 -32.47 14.77
N LYS A 470 -35.13 -32.74 15.87
CA LYS A 470 -36.08 -31.80 16.47
C LYS A 470 -35.42 -30.55 17.07
N GLU A 471 -34.26 -30.69 17.72
CA GLU A 471 -33.52 -29.56 18.27
C GLU A 471 -32.93 -28.68 17.17
N PHE A 472 -32.57 -29.25 16.02
CA PHE A 472 -32.09 -28.49 14.86
C PHE A 472 -33.21 -27.66 14.21
N GLN A 473 -34.44 -28.15 14.20
CA GLN A 473 -35.61 -27.43 13.70
C GLN A 473 -36.08 -26.31 14.66
N GLU A 474 -35.91 -26.44 15.97
CA GLU A 474 -36.20 -25.38 16.94
C GLU A 474 -35.15 -24.29 16.94
N THR A 475 -33.89 -24.62 16.65
CA THR A 475 -32.80 -23.63 16.53
C THR A 475 -32.92 -22.79 15.25
N GLN A 476 -33.51 -23.37 14.19
CA GLN A 476 -33.79 -22.61 12.95
C GLN A 476 -34.96 -21.63 13.08
N LYS A 477 -35.97 -21.93 13.95
CA LYS A 477 -37.08 -21.00 14.24
C LYS A 477 -36.67 -19.77 15.08
N LYS A 478 -35.51 -19.79 15.73
CA LYS A 478 -34.95 -18.65 16.52
C LYS A 478 -33.97 -17.77 15.76
N LYS A 479 -33.64 -18.06 14.52
CA LYS A 479 -32.87 -17.14 13.68
C LYS A 479 -33.80 -16.06 13.17
N LYS A 480 -33.80 -14.90 13.84
CA LYS A 480 -34.40 -13.66 13.33
C LYS A 480 -33.93 -13.43 11.89
N THR A 481 -34.81 -12.98 11.05
CA THR A 481 -34.45 -12.65 9.66
C THR A 481 -33.47 -11.48 9.68
N LYS A 482 -32.62 -11.36 8.66
CA LYS A 482 -31.65 -10.26 8.53
C LYS A 482 -32.35 -8.89 8.67
N LYS A 483 -33.59 -8.82 8.22
CA LYS A 483 -34.43 -7.61 8.28
C LYS A 483 -34.85 -7.22 9.70
N GLU A 484 -35.20 -8.21 10.54
CA GLU A 484 -35.54 -8.00 11.95
C GLU A 484 -34.32 -7.53 12.75
N LEU A 485 -33.11 -8.04 12.45
CA LEU A 485 -31.86 -7.61 13.07
C LEU A 485 -31.48 -6.16 12.64
N GLU A 486 -31.74 -5.81 11.39
CA GLU A 486 -31.50 -4.43 10.89
C GLU A 486 -32.50 -3.44 11.52
N GLU A 487 -33.76 -3.83 11.76
CA GLU A 487 -34.75 -3.00 12.44
C GLU A 487 -34.44 -2.82 13.93
N GLU A 488 -34.04 -3.88 14.65
CA GLU A 488 -33.61 -3.80 16.05
C GLU A 488 -32.37 -2.92 16.21
N ALA A 489 -31.38 -3.05 15.34
CA ALA A 489 -30.17 -2.21 15.36
C ALA A 489 -30.49 -0.72 15.09
N LYS A 490 -31.49 -0.45 14.26
CA LYS A 490 -31.95 0.92 13.99
C LYS A 490 -32.69 1.52 15.19
N GLU A 491 -33.53 0.74 15.86
CA GLU A 491 -34.22 1.18 17.09
C GLU A 491 -33.22 1.39 18.25
N GLU A 492 -32.18 0.58 18.41
CA GLU A 492 -31.11 0.81 19.39
C GLU A 492 -30.32 2.08 19.11
N LEU A 493 -30.04 2.36 17.84
CA LEU A 493 -29.35 3.58 17.41
C LEU A 493 -30.20 4.82 17.71
N ASP A 494 -31.51 4.79 17.39
CA ASP A 494 -32.43 5.90 17.62
C ASP A 494 -32.59 6.17 19.14
N ARG A 495 -32.66 5.12 19.98
CA ARG A 495 -32.65 5.27 21.45
C ARG A 495 -31.36 5.90 21.96
N SER A 496 -30.22 5.47 21.45
CA SER A 496 -28.92 6.04 21.82
C SER A 496 -28.78 7.52 21.42
N ILE A 497 -29.36 7.91 20.28
CA ILE A 497 -29.39 9.31 19.82
C ILE A 497 -30.29 10.13 20.73
N GLN A 498 -31.47 9.61 21.09
CA GLN A 498 -32.43 10.29 21.97
C GLN A 498 -31.87 10.48 23.39
N ASP A 499 -31.17 9.48 23.94
CA ASP A 499 -30.51 9.57 25.25
C ASP A 499 -29.39 10.61 25.25
N ARG A 500 -28.62 10.71 24.15
CA ARG A 500 -27.58 11.75 23.97
C ARG A 500 -28.19 13.15 23.83
N LEU A 501 -29.30 13.30 23.12
CA LEU A 501 -30.03 14.54 22.99
C LEU A 501 -30.56 14.99 24.36
N ASN A 502 -31.19 14.11 25.11
CA ASN A 502 -31.69 14.38 26.45
C ASN A 502 -30.56 14.75 27.43
N PHE A 503 -29.40 14.09 27.33
CA PHE A 503 -28.22 14.44 28.13
C PHE A 503 -27.71 15.85 27.78
N LEU A 504 -27.62 16.19 26.48
CA LEU A 504 -27.19 17.51 26.03
C LEU A 504 -28.16 18.61 26.41
N THR A 505 -29.46 18.38 26.30
CA THR A 505 -30.51 19.34 26.73
C THR A 505 -30.41 19.63 28.24
N LYS A 506 -30.13 18.58 29.03
CA LYS A 506 -30.00 18.70 30.49
C LYS A 506 -28.70 19.37 30.93
N GLU A 507 -27.57 19.12 30.21
CA GLU A 507 -26.27 19.68 30.56
C GLU A 507 -26.08 21.11 30.08
N PHE A 508 -26.78 21.52 29.02
CA PHE A 508 -26.68 22.86 28.43
C PHE A 508 -27.84 23.78 28.74
N GLN A 509 -28.83 23.35 29.56
CA GLN A 509 -30.02 24.13 29.88
C GLN A 509 -30.61 24.84 28.65
N LEU A 510 -30.73 24.09 27.56
CA LEU A 510 -31.41 24.58 26.37
C LEU A 510 -32.90 24.44 26.64
N ASP A 511 -33.53 25.52 27.14
CA ASP A 511 -34.96 25.65 27.17
C ASP A 511 -35.51 25.53 25.75
N GLU A 512 -36.59 24.78 25.59
CA GLU A 512 -37.31 24.56 24.35
C GLU A 512 -37.62 25.93 23.72
N LEU A 513 -37.08 26.20 22.54
CA LEU A 513 -37.57 27.24 21.67
C LEU A 513 -38.87 26.70 21.04
N ASP A 514 -39.97 26.93 21.75
CA ASP A 514 -41.31 26.68 21.27
C ASP A 514 -41.63 27.54 20.04
N ASP A 515 -42.07 26.86 18.99
CA ASP A 515 -43.03 27.26 17.98
C ASP A 515 -43.18 28.76 17.62
N GLU A 516 -42.29 29.30 16.80
CA GLU A 516 -42.63 30.40 15.92
C GLU A 516 -41.87 30.33 14.59
N ILE A 517 -42.27 29.41 13.71
CA ILE A 517 -42.23 29.59 12.24
C ILE A 517 -43.35 28.69 11.67
N LYS A 518 -44.55 29.23 11.59
CA LYS A 518 -45.55 28.84 10.61
C LYS A 518 -45.41 29.71 9.37
#